data_ed1dccbdb135388f8f5e0254f6ff870e
#
_entry.id   ed1dccbdb135388f8f5e0254f6ff870e
#
_cell.length_a   1.000
_cell.length_b   1.000
_cell.length_c   1.000
_cell.angle_alpha   90.00
_cell.angle_beta   90.00
_cell.angle_gamma   90.00
#
_symmetry.space_group_name_H-M   'P 1'
#
loop_
_entity.id
_entity.type
_entity.pdbx_description
1 polymer ?
#
loop_
_entity_poly.entity_id
_entity_poly.type
_entity_poly.pdbx_seq_one_letter_code
_entity_poly.pdbx_strand_id
1 'polypeptide(L)'
;MLVRRRNLLAGAAALAAAPQSLRAQAAKPRVTFISQWSAGSDGAAITGLGKRLEEEGGIWQHSPVPGFTTEMMNKLRADIIAGNPPAASQLKGPEIAVWSKIAPTVNLDPLVAAAGYEKLIPAELVGLHKPQGHWIALPMQVYRTTTLFMSRPAMKKVGADKAPKTWAEFNALATEMKKAGITPVANGGIRWDDGMKLEIALSGINCEAYRGALMKLDPKALKSAEMLQAFVQLRKFADWMDPAIAAQHYSVNLPKFLKGEMGMLMMGGWAQGVIKNLGGNLDDVLITSVPQDEGKPVFVLNADSMIFWARKEPDLAAGQQLLAKLMMQKDVQEKYSQTTGSIPVRTDVDLSGPAWTDGQREASAVLNDSFKSKRVLLSLAHNMAQTNPITAAMIDVLTEYVHNDKVTPEQGVARLAAAVDNARG
;
A
#
# COMPACT_ATOMS: atom_id res chain seq x y z
N MET A 1 100.13 -24.42 -14.47
CA MET A 1 99.90 -25.89 -14.40
C MET A 1 98.40 -26.13 -14.31
N LEU A 2 97.88 -26.58 -15.42
CA LEU A 2 96.94 -27.65 -15.62
C LEU A 2 95.73 -27.75 -14.68
N VAL A 3 94.50 -27.44 -15.17
CA VAL A 3 93.51 -28.33 -15.77
C VAL A 3 92.56 -28.93 -14.68
N ARG A 4 91.28 -28.71 -14.76
CA ARG A 4 90.27 -29.48 -15.46
C ARG A 4 88.86 -28.92 -15.33
N ARG A 5 88.19 -28.79 -16.44
CA ARG A 5 86.73 -28.69 -16.58
C ARG A 5 86.04 -29.92 -16.04
N ARG A 6 84.94 -29.79 -15.38
CA ARG A 6 83.92 -30.84 -15.39
C ARG A 6 82.52 -30.23 -15.29
N ASN A 7 81.70 -30.48 -16.23
CA ASN A 7 80.30 -30.16 -16.39
C ASN A 7 79.51 -30.76 -15.26
N LEU A 8 78.55 -29.99 -14.79
CA LEU A 8 77.37 -30.50 -14.09
C LEU A 8 76.15 -29.82 -14.67
N LEU A 9 75.45 -30.58 -15.49
CA LEU A 9 74.05 -30.36 -15.87
C LEU A 9 73.23 -30.44 -14.59
N ALA A 10 72.56 -29.31 -14.23
CA ALA A 10 71.48 -29.31 -13.26
C ALA A 10 70.26 -28.76 -13.93
N GLY A 11 69.25 -29.58 -14.01
CA GLY A 11 68.01 -29.35 -14.74
C GLY A 11 67.25 -28.12 -14.31
N ALA A 12 66.81 -27.38 -15.29
CA ALA A 12 65.80 -26.35 -15.12
C ALA A 12 64.45 -27.02 -14.83
N ALA A 13 64.04 -27.08 -13.59
CA ALA A 13 62.67 -27.34 -13.23
C ALA A 13 61.84 -26.14 -13.61
N ALA A 14 61.20 -26.18 -14.76
CA ALA A 14 60.15 -25.24 -15.13
C ALA A 14 58.95 -25.44 -14.16
N LEU A 15 58.86 -24.60 -13.14
CA LEU A 15 57.63 -24.41 -12.40
C LEU A 15 56.62 -23.80 -13.37
N ALA A 16 55.77 -24.64 -13.92
CA ALA A 16 54.55 -24.22 -14.59
C ALA A 16 53.68 -23.51 -13.55
N ALA A 17 53.78 -22.20 -13.46
CA ALA A 17 52.81 -21.37 -12.80
C ALA A 17 51.50 -21.49 -13.57
N ALA A 18 50.65 -22.42 -13.16
CA ALA A 18 49.27 -22.41 -13.58
C ALA A 18 48.67 -21.03 -13.27
N PRO A 19 48.04 -20.35 -14.20
CA PRO A 19 47.31 -19.14 -13.86
C PRO A 19 46.22 -19.54 -12.88
N GLN A 20 46.40 -19.21 -11.60
CA GLN A 20 45.28 -19.16 -10.69
C GLN A 20 44.35 -18.11 -11.29
N SER A 21 43.33 -18.62 -12.02
CA SER A 21 42.18 -17.82 -12.38
C SER A 21 41.68 -17.23 -11.06
N LEU A 22 42.02 -15.99 -10.79
CA LEU A 22 41.32 -15.14 -9.86
C LEU A 22 39.84 -15.14 -10.32
N ARG A 23 39.08 -16.15 -9.88
CA ARG A 23 37.64 -16.01 -9.84
C ARG A 23 37.41 -14.79 -9.00
N ALA A 24 37.22 -13.65 -9.64
CA ALA A 24 36.70 -12.46 -8.98
C ALA A 24 35.48 -12.96 -8.19
N GLN A 25 35.61 -12.98 -6.86
CA GLN A 25 34.53 -13.37 -5.97
C GLN A 25 33.40 -12.42 -6.32
N ALA A 26 32.36 -12.94 -6.96
CA ALA A 26 31.23 -12.12 -7.40
C ALA A 26 30.77 -11.33 -6.18
N ALA A 27 30.76 -10.01 -6.29
CA ALA A 27 30.35 -9.15 -5.19
C ALA A 27 28.96 -9.60 -4.71
N LYS A 28 28.80 -9.70 -3.39
CA LYS A 28 27.51 -10.11 -2.81
C LYS A 28 26.40 -9.20 -3.31
N PRO A 29 25.24 -9.75 -3.74
CA PRO A 29 24.08 -8.95 -4.12
C PRO A 29 23.74 -7.96 -3.00
N ARG A 30 23.63 -6.68 -3.31
CA ARG A 30 23.33 -5.63 -2.33
C ARG A 30 22.12 -4.81 -2.79
N VAL A 31 21.18 -4.57 -1.87
CA VAL A 31 20.01 -3.75 -2.10
C VAL A 31 20.03 -2.55 -1.19
N THR A 32 20.05 -1.35 -1.75
CA THR A 32 19.70 -0.11 -1.06
C THR A 32 18.23 0.18 -1.34
N PHE A 33 17.42 0.34 -0.28
CA PHE A 33 15.98 0.50 -0.40
C PHE A 33 15.48 1.69 0.42
N ILE A 34 14.61 2.51 -0.15
CA ILE A 34 13.95 3.64 0.52
C ILE A 34 12.44 3.40 0.55
N SER A 35 11.84 3.56 1.72
CA SER A 35 10.37 3.54 1.91
C SER A 35 9.94 4.37 3.11
N GLN A 36 8.64 4.61 3.23
CA GLN A 36 8.02 5.19 4.43
C GLN A 36 7.77 4.16 5.55
N TRP A 37 7.98 2.88 5.32
CA TRP A 37 7.69 1.79 6.26
C TRP A 37 8.74 1.72 7.36
N SER A 38 8.61 2.58 8.36
CA SER A 38 9.58 2.71 9.46
C SER A 38 9.19 1.95 10.72
N ALA A 39 7.91 1.62 10.90
CA ALA A 39 7.38 1.01 12.13
C ALA A 39 6.11 0.19 11.85
N GLY A 40 5.56 -0.43 12.90
CA GLY A 40 4.32 -1.20 12.83
C GLY A 40 4.44 -2.48 12.01
N SER A 41 3.33 -2.93 11.47
CA SER A 41 3.25 -4.17 10.66
C SER A 41 4.02 -4.06 9.35
N ASP A 42 4.00 -2.90 8.69
CA ASP A 42 4.75 -2.67 7.46
C ASP A 42 6.26 -2.67 7.71
N GLY A 43 6.73 -2.02 8.79
CA GLY A 43 8.13 -2.07 9.22
C GLY A 43 8.59 -3.47 9.55
N ALA A 44 7.76 -4.28 10.21
CA ALA A 44 8.05 -5.68 10.50
C ALA A 44 8.12 -6.52 9.21
N ALA A 45 7.21 -6.31 8.28
CA ALA A 45 7.16 -7.05 7.02
C ALA A 45 8.36 -6.75 6.13
N ILE A 46 8.75 -5.47 5.99
CA ILE A 46 9.92 -5.09 5.19
C ILE A 46 11.23 -5.57 5.83
N THR A 47 11.30 -5.61 7.16
CA THR A 47 12.42 -6.23 7.89
C THR A 47 12.48 -7.72 7.61
N GLY A 48 11.34 -8.42 7.58
CA GLY A 48 11.24 -9.83 7.22
C GLY A 48 11.71 -10.11 5.79
N LEU A 49 11.35 -9.27 4.83
CA LEU A 49 11.83 -9.36 3.45
C LEU A 49 13.35 -9.16 3.39
N GLY A 50 13.89 -8.21 4.14
CA GLY A 50 15.34 -8.00 4.24
C GLY A 50 16.07 -9.22 4.78
N LYS A 51 15.59 -9.83 5.86
CA LYS A 51 16.15 -11.09 6.41
C LYS A 51 16.11 -12.22 5.37
N ARG A 52 15.00 -12.38 4.65
CA ARG A 52 14.89 -13.37 3.58
C ARG A 52 15.91 -13.15 2.47
N LEU A 53 16.17 -11.89 2.11
CA LEU A 53 17.21 -11.53 1.12
C LEU A 53 18.61 -11.86 1.65
N GLU A 54 18.89 -11.66 2.94
CA GLU A 54 20.17 -12.01 3.58
C GLU A 54 20.37 -13.52 3.66
N GLU A 55 19.34 -14.30 3.92
CA GLU A 55 19.34 -15.77 3.89
C GLU A 55 19.72 -16.31 2.48
N GLU A 56 19.34 -15.59 1.41
CA GLU A 56 19.75 -15.89 0.04
C GLU A 56 21.16 -15.33 -0.32
N GLY A 57 21.90 -14.86 0.67
CA GLY A 57 23.29 -14.39 0.53
C GLY A 57 23.44 -12.94 0.12
N GLY A 58 22.35 -12.16 0.08
CA GLY A 58 22.37 -10.73 -0.21
C GLY A 58 22.77 -9.86 0.99
N ILE A 59 22.83 -8.55 0.74
CA ILE A 59 23.01 -7.50 1.77
C ILE A 59 21.81 -6.55 1.66
N TRP A 60 21.07 -6.39 2.75
CA TRP A 60 19.92 -5.50 2.83
C TRP A 60 20.26 -4.20 3.53
N GLN A 61 20.03 -3.08 2.85
CA GLN A 61 20.25 -1.73 3.36
C GLN A 61 18.97 -0.90 3.20
N HIS A 62 18.11 -0.95 4.19
CA HIS A 62 16.87 -0.18 4.21
C HIS A 62 17.08 1.18 4.87
N SER A 63 16.63 2.24 4.19
CA SER A 63 16.59 3.61 4.68
C SER A 63 15.14 4.03 4.85
N PRO A 64 14.51 3.75 6.00
CA PRO A 64 13.15 4.18 6.26
C PRO A 64 13.12 5.71 6.44
N VAL A 65 12.14 6.36 5.80
CA VAL A 65 11.90 7.80 5.93
C VAL A 65 10.63 7.98 6.77
N PRO A 66 10.75 8.38 8.04
CA PRO A 66 9.58 8.67 8.87
C PRO A 66 8.75 9.81 8.29
N GLY A 67 7.46 9.77 8.49
CA GLY A 67 6.51 10.71 7.91
C GLY A 67 5.58 10.00 6.92
N PHE A 68 5.16 10.72 5.90
CA PHE A 68 4.28 10.19 4.87
C PHE A 68 4.96 10.14 3.50
N THR A 69 4.19 9.80 2.47
CA THR A 69 4.67 9.69 1.09
C THR A 69 5.48 10.90 0.63
N THR A 70 5.13 12.12 1.07
CA THR A 70 5.79 13.36 0.66
C THR A 70 7.25 13.41 1.09
N GLU A 71 7.55 13.09 2.35
CA GLU A 71 8.91 13.11 2.91
C GLU A 71 9.80 12.09 2.22
N MET A 72 9.28 10.88 2.00
CA MET A 72 9.96 9.81 1.28
C MET A 72 10.25 10.22 -0.16
N MET A 73 9.27 10.81 -0.87
CA MET A 73 9.45 11.30 -2.24
C MET A 73 10.46 12.43 -2.34
N ASN A 74 10.52 13.36 -1.37
CA ASN A 74 11.50 14.43 -1.32
C ASN A 74 12.93 13.88 -1.17
N LYS A 75 13.12 12.88 -0.30
CA LYS A 75 14.40 12.21 -0.16
C LYS A 75 14.79 11.49 -1.44
N LEU A 76 13.89 10.71 -2.03
CA LEU A 76 14.13 9.99 -3.28
C LEU A 76 14.55 10.99 -4.40
N ARG A 77 13.87 12.13 -4.49
CA ARG A 77 14.21 13.18 -5.47
C ARG A 77 15.62 13.71 -5.24
N ALA A 78 16.00 13.99 -3.99
CA ALA A 78 17.34 14.47 -3.64
C ALA A 78 18.41 13.44 -4.04
N ASP A 79 18.20 12.16 -3.77
CA ASP A 79 19.13 11.07 -4.12
C ASP A 79 19.29 10.92 -5.65
N ILE A 80 18.19 11.03 -6.41
CA ILE A 80 18.21 10.99 -7.88
C ILE A 80 18.96 12.21 -8.45
N ILE A 81 18.71 13.42 -7.96
CA ILE A 81 19.40 14.65 -8.40
C ILE A 81 20.90 14.56 -8.08
N ALA A 82 21.27 13.97 -6.95
CA ALA A 82 22.66 13.72 -6.59
C ALA A 82 23.35 12.63 -7.44
N GLY A 83 22.64 12.00 -8.38
CA GLY A 83 23.15 10.91 -9.23
C GLY A 83 23.33 9.59 -8.48
N ASN A 84 22.75 9.43 -7.31
CA ASN A 84 22.88 8.24 -6.48
C ASN A 84 21.49 7.66 -6.07
N PRO A 85 20.63 7.28 -7.02
CA PRO A 85 19.35 6.66 -6.70
C PRO A 85 19.55 5.36 -5.90
N PRO A 86 18.60 4.93 -5.04
CA PRO A 86 18.66 3.62 -4.41
C PRO A 86 18.55 2.50 -5.45
N ALA A 87 18.83 1.26 -5.08
CA ALA A 87 18.58 0.11 -5.97
C ALA A 87 17.09 -0.08 -6.23
N ALA A 88 16.26 0.14 -5.21
CA ALA A 88 14.81 0.15 -5.31
C ALA A 88 14.20 1.13 -4.33
N SER A 89 12.96 1.58 -4.60
CA SER A 89 12.20 2.42 -3.69
C SER A 89 10.72 2.07 -3.72
N GLN A 90 10.02 2.37 -2.64
CA GLN A 90 8.56 2.34 -2.63
C GLN A 90 8.03 3.40 -3.59
N LEU A 91 7.24 3.00 -4.57
CA LEU A 91 6.38 3.86 -5.40
C LEU A 91 5.17 3.07 -5.83
N LYS A 92 4.07 3.75 -6.10
CA LYS A 92 2.82 3.10 -6.50
C LYS A 92 1.95 3.97 -7.40
N GLY A 93 0.98 3.35 -8.03
CA GLY A 93 0.03 4.04 -8.91
C GLY A 93 0.68 4.81 -10.05
N PRO A 94 0.08 5.93 -10.48
CA PRO A 94 0.58 6.77 -11.56
C PRO A 94 1.99 7.35 -11.32
N GLU A 95 2.43 7.44 -10.08
CA GLU A 95 3.78 7.94 -9.74
C GLU A 95 4.89 7.07 -10.35
N ILE A 96 4.66 5.78 -10.53
CA ILE A 96 5.62 4.90 -11.22
C ILE A 96 5.91 5.43 -12.63
N ALA A 97 4.87 5.82 -13.37
CA ALA A 97 5.00 6.39 -14.71
C ALA A 97 5.62 7.80 -14.72
N VAL A 98 5.29 8.63 -13.73
CA VAL A 98 5.86 9.98 -13.59
C VAL A 98 7.35 9.90 -13.33
N TRP A 99 7.77 9.11 -12.36
CA TRP A 99 9.16 9.02 -11.93
C TRP A 99 10.04 8.28 -12.92
N SER A 100 9.51 7.33 -13.71
CA SER A 100 10.26 6.65 -14.77
C SER A 100 10.71 7.60 -15.90
N LYS A 101 10.11 8.80 -16.01
CA LYS A 101 10.53 9.84 -16.93
C LYS A 101 11.66 10.72 -16.35
N ILE A 102 11.86 10.67 -15.03
CA ILE A 102 12.84 11.51 -14.32
C ILE A 102 14.20 10.81 -14.23
N ALA A 103 14.19 9.47 -14.00
CA ALA A 103 15.40 8.70 -13.86
C ALA A 103 15.28 7.33 -14.56
N PRO A 104 16.39 6.79 -15.10
CA PRO A 104 16.41 5.47 -15.73
C PRO A 104 16.01 4.35 -14.77
N THR A 105 15.24 3.41 -15.26
CA THR A 105 14.74 2.24 -14.52
C THR A 105 15.28 0.93 -15.10
N VAL A 106 15.20 -0.15 -14.34
CA VAL A 106 15.57 -1.50 -14.78
C VAL A 106 14.41 -2.11 -15.57
N ASN A 107 14.73 -2.75 -16.72
CA ASN A 107 13.77 -3.59 -17.42
C ASN A 107 13.71 -4.96 -16.73
N LEU A 108 12.56 -5.29 -16.14
CA LEU A 108 12.31 -6.55 -15.44
C LEU A 108 11.59 -7.60 -16.32
N ASP A 109 11.28 -7.30 -17.58
CA ASP A 109 10.55 -8.22 -18.48
C ASP A 109 11.13 -9.62 -18.53
N PRO A 110 12.46 -9.83 -18.67
CA PRO A 110 13.03 -11.17 -18.72
C PRO A 110 12.74 -11.99 -17.46
N LEU A 111 12.80 -11.34 -16.30
CA LEU A 111 12.58 -11.98 -15.00
C LEU A 111 11.10 -12.30 -14.78
N VAL A 112 10.21 -11.35 -15.09
CA VAL A 112 8.76 -11.51 -14.99
C VAL A 112 8.26 -12.60 -15.93
N ALA A 113 8.77 -12.64 -17.18
CA ALA A 113 8.43 -13.66 -18.16
C ALA A 113 8.89 -15.05 -17.73
N ALA A 114 10.16 -15.18 -17.26
CA ALA A 114 10.70 -16.45 -16.78
C ALA A 114 9.91 -17.04 -15.60
N ALA A 115 9.39 -16.17 -14.70
CA ALA A 115 8.55 -16.56 -13.59
C ALA A 115 7.07 -16.78 -13.96
N GLY A 116 6.63 -16.41 -15.17
CA GLY A 116 5.23 -16.37 -15.56
C GLY A 116 4.37 -15.43 -14.70
N TYR A 117 4.99 -14.45 -14.04
CA TYR A 117 4.40 -13.66 -12.97
C TYR A 117 3.24 -12.78 -13.43
N GLU A 118 3.28 -12.26 -14.66
CA GLU A 118 2.20 -11.43 -15.20
C GLU A 118 0.84 -12.13 -15.23
N LYS A 119 0.83 -13.45 -15.37
CA LYS A 119 -0.41 -14.25 -15.34
C LYS A 119 -0.95 -14.51 -13.93
N LEU A 120 -0.16 -14.20 -12.93
CA LEU A 120 -0.43 -14.48 -11.51
C LEU A 120 -0.91 -13.26 -10.74
N ILE A 121 -1.02 -12.11 -11.41
CA ILE A 121 -1.46 -10.86 -10.78
C ILE A 121 -2.68 -10.28 -11.50
N PRO A 122 -3.48 -9.45 -10.80
CA PRO A 122 -4.60 -8.76 -11.41
C PRO A 122 -4.22 -7.91 -12.61
N ALA A 123 -4.95 -8.03 -13.71
CA ALA A 123 -4.66 -7.31 -14.96
C ALA A 123 -4.67 -5.78 -14.78
N GLU A 124 -5.48 -5.28 -13.86
CA GLU A 124 -5.57 -3.85 -13.53
C GLU A 124 -4.26 -3.29 -12.95
N LEU A 125 -3.45 -4.14 -12.33
CA LEU A 125 -2.15 -3.73 -11.80
C LEU A 125 -1.05 -3.77 -12.87
N VAL A 126 -1.18 -4.61 -13.90
CA VAL A 126 -0.15 -4.76 -14.93
C VAL A 126 0.20 -3.41 -15.57
N GLY A 127 -0.81 -2.66 -16.03
CA GLY A 127 -0.62 -1.36 -16.69
C GLY A 127 0.10 -0.32 -15.83
N LEU A 128 -0.12 -0.32 -14.52
CA LEU A 128 0.53 0.60 -13.59
C LEU A 128 2.03 0.30 -13.42
N HIS A 129 2.44 -0.96 -13.62
CA HIS A 129 3.83 -1.41 -13.43
C HIS A 129 4.61 -1.53 -14.74
N LYS A 130 3.91 -1.36 -15.89
CA LYS A 130 4.46 -1.36 -17.26
C LYS A 130 4.17 -0.05 -18.02
N PRO A 131 4.44 1.14 -17.48
CA PRO A 131 3.95 2.40 -18.06
C PRO A 131 4.47 2.69 -19.48
N GLN A 132 5.58 2.07 -19.89
CA GLN A 132 6.19 2.20 -21.22
C GLN A 132 6.27 0.87 -21.95
N GLY A 133 5.39 -0.07 -21.61
CA GLY A 133 5.39 -1.42 -22.16
C GLY A 133 6.39 -2.38 -21.52
N HIS A 134 7.18 -1.92 -20.53
CA HIS A 134 8.17 -2.71 -19.80
C HIS A 134 7.89 -2.72 -18.31
N TRP A 135 8.09 -3.87 -17.68
CA TRP A 135 8.06 -3.99 -16.22
C TRP A 135 9.24 -3.24 -15.61
N ILE A 136 8.95 -2.21 -14.82
CA ILE A 136 9.95 -1.39 -14.11
C ILE A 136 9.71 -1.37 -12.60
N ALA A 137 8.57 -1.87 -12.17
CA ALA A 137 8.18 -2.00 -10.79
C ALA A 137 7.44 -3.32 -10.59
N LEU A 138 7.39 -3.81 -9.35
CA LEU A 138 6.63 -4.99 -8.98
C LEU A 138 5.71 -4.67 -7.80
N PRO A 139 4.43 -5.09 -7.86
CA PRO A 139 3.53 -5.00 -6.72
C PRO A 139 3.88 -6.08 -5.69
N MET A 140 3.75 -5.75 -4.41
CA MET A 140 4.07 -6.65 -3.29
C MET A 140 2.83 -7.20 -2.61
N GLN A 141 1.82 -6.35 -2.44
CA GLN A 141 0.60 -6.66 -1.69
C GLN A 141 -0.56 -5.79 -2.16
N VAL A 142 -1.77 -6.23 -1.85
CA VAL A 142 -3.00 -5.49 -2.10
C VAL A 142 -3.76 -5.28 -0.79
N TYR A 143 -4.26 -4.07 -0.59
CA TYR A 143 -5.20 -3.76 0.48
C TYR A 143 -6.54 -3.31 -0.09
N ARG A 144 -7.63 -3.74 0.53
CA ARG A 144 -8.90 -3.02 0.44
C ARG A 144 -8.84 -1.84 1.39
N THR A 145 -8.97 -0.62 0.88
CA THR A 145 -8.95 0.60 1.71
C THR A 145 -10.30 0.86 2.39
N THR A 146 -11.37 0.28 1.87
CA THR A 146 -12.75 0.45 2.34
C THR A 146 -13.22 -0.75 3.19
N THR A 147 -12.51 -0.99 4.30
CA THR A 147 -12.85 -2.04 5.26
C THR A 147 -13.54 -1.43 6.47
N LEU A 148 -14.62 -2.05 6.91
CA LEU A 148 -15.32 -1.74 8.16
C LEU A 148 -14.87 -2.72 9.25
N PHE A 149 -14.33 -2.19 10.32
CA PHE A 149 -14.02 -2.89 11.56
C PHE A 149 -15.06 -2.48 12.59
N MET A 150 -15.66 -3.44 13.29
CA MET A 150 -16.66 -3.18 14.32
C MET A 150 -16.23 -3.85 15.62
N SER A 151 -16.19 -3.09 16.69
CA SER A 151 -15.92 -3.59 18.03
C SER A 151 -17.05 -4.50 18.50
N ARG A 152 -16.81 -5.80 18.66
CA ARG A 152 -17.83 -6.73 19.19
C ARG A 152 -18.30 -6.36 20.61
N PRO A 153 -17.40 -5.90 21.52
CA PRO A 153 -17.85 -5.35 22.81
C PRO A 153 -18.81 -4.16 22.66
N ALA A 154 -18.58 -3.24 21.72
CA ALA A 154 -19.48 -2.12 21.46
C ALA A 154 -20.81 -2.59 20.84
N MET A 155 -20.74 -3.49 19.85
CA MET A 155 -21.93 -4.09 19.24
C MET A 155 -22.84 -4.75 20.28
N LYS A 156 -22.27 -5.52 21.20
CA LYS A 156 -23.01 -6.20 22.27
C LYS A 156 -23.76 -5.20 23.16
N LYS A 157 -23.16 -4.05 23.47
CA LYS A 157 -23.79 -3.01 24.31
C LYS A 157 -25.06 -2.41 23.68
N VAL A 158 -25.15 -2.41 22.34
CA VAL A 158 -26.30 -1.87 21.60
C VAL A 158 -27.18 -2.98 20.97
N GLY A 159 -26.93 -4.25 21.30
CA GLY A 159 -27.72 -5.37 20.80
C GLY A 159 -27.54 -5.63 19.30
N ALA A 160 -26.43 -5.18 18.69
CA ALA A 160 -26.13 -5.42 17.28
C ALA A 160 -25.34 -6.74 17.11
N ASP A 161 -25.74 -7.58 16.16
CA ASP A 161 -25.11 -8.87 15.85
C ASP A 161 -24.52 -8.93 14.43
N LYS A 162 -24.87 -7.96 13.57
CA LYS A 162 -24.49 -7.89 12.15
C LYS A 162 -23.93 -6.54 11.76
N ALA A 163 -23.12 -6.53 10.71
CA ALA A 163 -22.66 -5.30 10.09
C ALA A 163 -23.77 -4.63 9.26
N PRO A 164 -23.83 -3.30 9.24
CA PRO A 164 -24.73 -2.54 8.39
C PRO A 164 -24.40 -2.77 6.91
N LYS A 165 -25.41 -2.95 6.08
CA LYS A 165 -25.28 -3.19 4.63
C LYS A 165 -25.40 -1.90 3.83
N THR A 166 -26.10 -0.91 4.35
CA THR A 166 -26.33 0.40 3.71
C THR A 166 -25.87 1.52 4.61
N TRP A 167 -25.65 2.71 4.04
CA TRP A 167 -25.35 3.91 4.84
C TRP A 167 -26.52 4.30 5.77
N ALA A 168 -27.76 3.99 5.40
CA ALA A 168 -28.91 4.20 6.27
C ALA A 168 -28.80 3.34 7.53
N GLU A 169 -28.49 2.05 7.39
CA GLU A 169 -28.31 1.12 8.52
C GLU A 169 -27.10 1.53 9.38
N PHE A 170 -25.97 1.95 8.75
CA PHE A 170 -24.80 2.45 9.45
C PHE A 170 -25.14 3.67 10.31
N ASN A 171 -25.88 4.62 9.73
CA ASN A 171 -26.28 5.83 10.41
C ASN A 171 -27.22 5.55 11.59
N ALA A 172 -28.14 4.60 11.43
CA ALA A 172 -29.02 4.17 12.53
C ALA A 172 -28.21 3.53 13.67
N LEU A 173 -27.29 2.62 13.35
CA LEU A 173 -26.42 1.98 14.34
C LEU A 173 -25.52 2.99 15.06
N ALA A 174 -24.94 3.95 14.34
CA ALA A 174 -24.14 5.04 14.92
C ALA A 174 -24.96 5.88 15.91
N THR A 175 -26.23 6.14 15.60
CA THR A 175 -27.15 6.85 16.49
C THR A 175 -27.39 6.07 17.79
N GLU A 176 -27.63 4.74 17.70
CA GLU A 176 -27.83 3.90 18.89
C GLU A 176 -26.54 3.79 19.73
N MET A 177 -25.34 3.69 19.08
CA MET A 177 -24.07 3.74 19.79
C MET A 177 -23.89 5.06 20.56
N LYS A 178 -24.21 6.20 19.93
CA LYS A 178 -24.12 7.52 20.58
C LYS A 178 -25.06 7.64 21.78
N LYS A 179 -26.30 7.12 21.67
CA LYS A 179 -27.26 7.06 22.80
C LYS A 179 -26.74 6.20 23.96
N ALA A 180 -26.00 5.13 23.65
CA ALA A 180 -25.37 4.24 24.64
C ALA A 180 -24.06 4.80 25.22
N GLY A 181 -23.67 6.04 24.90
CA GLY A 181 -22.42 6.65 25.37
C GLY A 181 -21.15 6.10 24.69
N ILE A 182 -21.29 5.43 23.55
CA ILE A 182 -20.21 4.91 22.75
C ILE A 182 -19.90 5.91 21.64
N THR A 183 -18.64 6.29 21.44
CA THR A 183 -18.23 7.07 20.27
C THR A 183 -18.41 6.22 19.01
N PRO A 184 -19.31 6.59 18.06
CA PRO A 184 -19.66 5.70 16.95
C PRO A 184 -18.51 5.41 16.00
N VAL A 185 -17.65 6.40 15.67
CA VAL A 185 -16.61 6.32 14.67
C VAL A 185 -15.23 6.54 15.29
N ALA A 186 -14.33 5.56 15.11
CA ALA A 186 -12.98 5.52 15.67
C ALA A 186 -11.88 5.97 14.70
N ASN A 187 -12.23 6.56 13.55
CA ASN A 187 -11.26 7.06 12.58
C ASN A 187 -10.36 8.16 13.16
N GLY A 188 -9.22 8.38 12.51
CA GLY A 188 -8.30 9.47 12.81
C GLY A 188 -8.72 10.79 12.17
N GLY A 189 -7.92 11.84 12.39
CA GLY A 189 -8.12 13.18 11.84
C GLY A 189 -6.87 13.71 11.13
N ILE A 190 -6.01 12.85 10.61
CA ILE A 190 -4.89 13.27 9.77
C ILE A 190 -5.29 13.29 8.28
N ARG A 191 -4.60 14.09 7.49
CA ARG A 191 -4.95 14.41 6.10
C ARG A 191 -5.33 13.22 5.22
N TRP A 192 -4.51 12.16 5.17
CA TRP A 192 -4.82 11.01 4.33
C TRP A 192 -6.04 10.21 4.81
N ASP A 193 -6.29 10.14 6.12
CA ASP A 193 -7.49 9.52 6.69
C ASP A 193 -8.74 10.32 6.30
N ASP A 194 -8.65 11.67 6.27
CA ASP A 194 -9.74 12.53 5.77
C ASP A 194 -10.02 12.27 4.27
N GLY A 195 -8.96 12.08 3.47
CA GLY A 195 -9.09 11.65 2.07
C GLY A 195 -9.79 10.31 1.92
N MET A 196 -9.48 9.34 2.80
CA MET A 196 -10.15 8.03 2.80
C MET A 196 -11.65 8.13 3.08
N LYS A 197 -12.09 9.05 3.94
CA LYS A 197 -13.52 9.21 4.27
C LYS A 197 -14.37 9.47 3.02
N LEU A 198 -13.88 10.28 2.06
CA LEU A 198 -14.58 10.50 0.78
C LEU A 198 -14.64 9.21 -0.05
N GLU A 199 -13.51 8.52 -0.22
CA GLU A 199 -13.52 7.30 -1.02
C GLU A 199 -14.40 6.20 -0.40
N ILE A 200 -14.44 6.12 0.93
CA ILE A 200 -15.30 5.21 1.68
C ILE A 200 -16.78 5.55 1.42
N ALA A 201 -17.17 6.81 1.62
CA ALA A 201 -18.56 7.23 1.43
C ALA A 201 -19.02 7.03 -0.01
N LEU A 202 -18.25 7.54 -0.99
CA LEU A 202 -18.65 7.55 -2.39
C LEU A 202 -18.64 6.14 -3.00
N SER A 203 -17.67 5.28 -2.67
CA SER A 203 -17.65 3.89 -3.15
C SER A 203 -18.83 3.08 -2.62
N GLY A 204 -19.28 3.36 -1.41
CA GLY A 204 -20.45 2.72 -0.83
C GLY A 204 -21.77 3.25 -1.37
N ILE A 205 -21.82 4.50 -1.86
CA ILE A 205 -23.01 5.08 -2.49
C ILE A 205 -23.14 4.58 -3.93
N ASN A 206 -22.11 4.77 -4.77
CA ASN A 206 -22.17 4.40 -6.18
C ASN A 206 -20.79 4.18 -6.80
N CYS A 207 -20.58 2.99 -7.37
CA CYS A 207 -19.30 2.60 -7.97
C CYS A 207 -18.93 3.45 -9.18
N GLU A 208 -19.90 3.77 -10.08
CA GLU A 208 -19.59 4.53 -11.28
C GLU A 208 -19.41 6.03 -11.00
N ALA A 209 -20.11 6.58 -10.00
CA ALA A 209 -19.85 7.94 -9.53
C ALA A 209 -18.42 8.07 -8.98
N TYR A 210 -17.96 7.09 -8.20
CA TYR A 210 -16.56 7.03 -7.76
C TYR A 210 -15.60 7.01 -8.93
N ARG A 211 -15.80 6.09 -9.88
CA ARG A 211 -14.95 5.94 -11.07
C ARG A 211 -14.87 7.22 -11.88
N GLY A 212 -16.02 7.86 -12.12
CA GLY A 212 -16.11 9.13 -12.83
C GLY A 212 -15.39 10.25 -12.10
N ALA A 213 -15.70 10.44 -10.82
CA ALA A 213 -15.21 11.58 -10.05
C ALA A 213 -13.73 11.44 -9.64
N LEU A 214 -13.33 10.28 -9.07
CA LEU A 214 -12.02 10.16 -8.44
C LEU A 214 -10.96 9.51 -9.34
N MET A 215 -11.35 8.66 -10.30
CA MET A 215 -10.39 8.04 -11.20
C MET A 215 -10.28 8.79 -12.55
N LYS A 216 -11.42 9.27 -13.11
CA LYS A 216 -11.43 9.96 -14.40
C LYS A 216 -11.42 11.48 -14.25
N LEU A 217 -11.72 12.02 -13.08
CA LEU A 217 -11.86 13.44 -12.78
C LEU A 217 -12.87 14.11 -13.76
N ASP A 218 -13.97 13.43 -14.04
CA ASP A 218 -15.04 13.96 -14.89
C ASP A 218 -15.72 15.14 -14.17
N PRO A 219 -15.78 16.33 -14.78
CA PRO A 219 -16.38 17.52 -14.16
C PRO A 219 -17.85 17.35 -13.78
N LYS A 220 -18.62 16.52 -14.52
CA LYS A 220 -20.01 16.21 -14.18
C LYS A 220 -20.10 15.27 -12.97
N ALA A 221 -19.24 14.24 -12.93
CA ALA A 221 -19.20 13.32 -11.81
C ALA A 221 -18.72 14.01 -10.53
N LEU A 222 -17.76 14.93 -10.60
CA LEU A 222 -17.29 15.74 -9.46
C LEU A 222 -18.40 16.64 -8.87
N LYS A 223 -19.46 16.93 -9.60
CA LYS A 223 -20.59 17.77 -9.17
C LYS A 223 -21.92 17.01 -9.15
N SER A 224 -21.86 15.67 -9.13
CA SER A 224 -23.05 14.82 -9.19
C SER A 224 -23.82 14.81 -7.87
N ALA A 225 -25.05 14.32 -7.90
CA ALA A 225 -25.87 14.12 -6.71
C ALA A 225 -25.23 13.12 -5.74
N GLU A 226 -24.54 12.08 -6.25
CA GLU A 226 -23.84 11.07 -5.46
C GLU A 226 -22.63 11.69 -4.73
N MET A 227 -21.93 12.63 -5.38
CA MET A 227 -20.84 13.38 -4.72
C MET A 227 -21.39 14.24 -3.58
N LEU A 228 -22.52 14.93 -3.80
CA LEU A 228 -23.18 15.68 -2.73
C LEU A 228 -23.61 14.76 -1.57
N GLN A 229 -24.19 13.60 -1.87
CA GLN A 229 -24.53 12.60 -0.84
C GLN A 229 -23.30 12.13 -0.08
N ALA A 230 -22.15 11.93 -0.76
CA ALA A 230 -20.90 11.58 -0.11
C ALA A 230 -20.44 12.68 0.88
N PHE A 231 -20.51 13.95 0.51
CA PHE A 231 -20.19 15.06 1.42
C PHE A 231 -21.16 15.13 2.61
N VAL A 232 -22.46 14.89 2.40
CA VAL A 232 -23.42 14.77 3.51
C VAL A 232 -23.02 13.61 4.45
N GLN A 233 -22.59 12.47 3.91
CA GLN A 233 -22.15 11.34 4.71
C GLN A 233 -20.82 11.63 5.46
N LEU A 234 -19.90 12.38 4.83
CA LEU A 234 -18.66 12.83 5.48
C LEU A 234 -18.96 13.70 6.71
N ARG A 235 -19.94 14.61 6.61
CA ARG A 235 -20.35 15.44 7.75
C ARG A 235 -20.84 14.57 8.91
N LYS A 236 -21.63 13.54 8.62
CA LYS A 236 -22.07 12.59 9.65
C LYS A 236 -20.90 11.85 10.28
N PHE A 237 -19.89 11.43 9.49
CA PHE A 237 -18.70 10.81 10.07
C PHE A 237 -17.98 11.75 11.04
N ALA A 238 -17.81 13.02 10.67
CA ALA A 238 -17.20 14.03 11.53
C ALA A 238 -18.00 14.21 12.85
N ASP A 239 -19.33 14.26 12.79
CA ASP A 239 -20.21 14.42 13.94
C ASP A 239 -20.19 13.22 14.91
N TRP A 240 -19.74 12.06 14.43
CA TRP A 240 -19.65 10.83 15.22
C TRP A 240 -18.23 10.49 15.69
N MET A 241 -17.24 11.24 15.25
CA MET A 241 -15.86 11.12 15.74
C MET A 241 -15.67 11.89 17.04
N ASP A 242 -14.64 11.53 17.80
CA ASP A 242 -14.19 12.35 18.92
C ASP A 242 -13.53 13.63 18.36
N PRO A 243 -14.03 14.83 18.69
CA PRO A 243 -13.43 16.07 18.18
C PRO A 243 -11.97 16.26 18.61
N ALA A 244 -11.50 15.59 19.66
CA ALA A 244 -10.11 15.62 20.10
C ALA A 244 -9.15 14.85 19.18
N ILE A 245 -9.67 14.07 18.19
CA ILE A 245 -8.87 13.28 17.28
C ILE A 245 -8.29 14.10 16.11
N ALA A 246 -8.65 15.36 15.96
CA ALA A 246 -8.11 16.21 14.91
C ALA A 246 -6.57 16.17 14.90
N ALA A 247 -5.98 16.01 13.70
CA ALA A 247 -4.55 15.84 13.48
C ALA A 247 -3.90 14.61 14.18
N GLN A 248 -4.68 13.64 14.67
CA GLN A 248 -4.16 12.41 15.26
C GLN A 248 -4.38 11.20 14.36
N HIS A 249 -3.43 10.26 14.41
CA HIS A 249 -3.52 8.99 13.70
C HIS A 249 -4.59 8.08 14.34
N TYR A 250 -5.35 7.33 13.53
CA TYR A 250 -6.44 6.46 14.00
C TYR A 250 -6.00 5.43 15.08
N SER A 251 -4.74 5.01 15.06
CA SER A 251 -4.21 4.02 16.02
C SER A 251 -4.30 4.48 17.47
N VAL A 252 -4.39 5.78 17.73
CA VAL A 252 -4.62 6.34 19.08
C VAL A 252 -5.96 5.90 19.64
N ASN A 253 -6.95 5.68 18.78
CA ASN A 253 -8.30 5.25 19.16
C ASN A 253 -8.42 3.73 19.35
N LEU A 254 -7.48 2.92 18.84
CA LEU A 254 -7.59 1.45 18.88
C LEU A 254 -7.73 0.86 20.29
N PRO A 255 -7.05 1.35 21.35
CA PRO A 255 -7.27 0.85 22.69
C PRO A 255 -8.71 1.07 23.20
N LYS A 256 -9.32 2.22 22.89
CA LYS A 256 -10.74 2.52 23.23
C LYS A 256 -11.68 1.66 22.38
N PHE A 257 -11.38 1.51 21.10
CA PHE A 257 -12.14 0.67 20.17
C PHE A 257 -12.19 -0.79 20.65
N LEU A 258 -11.04 -1.38 21.00
CA LEU A 258 -10.97 -2.76 21.49
C LEU A 258 -11.73 -2.98 22.81
N LYS A 259 -11.85 -1.98 23.66
CA LYS A 259 -12.65 -2.01 24.91
C LYS A 259 -14.14 -1.77 24.67
N GLY A 260 -14.55 -1.45 23.46
CA GLY A 260 -15.95 -1.10 23.13
C GLY A 260 -16.39 0.24 23.67
N GLU A 261 -15.46 1.18 23.84
CA GLU A 261 -15.72 2.59 24.11
C GLU A 261 -15.93 3.37 22.80
N MET A 262 -15.42 2.80 21.69
CA MET A 262 -15.68 3.24 20.32
C MET A 262 -16.23 2.08 19.48
N GLY A 263 -17.10 2.37 18.50
CA GLY A 263 -17.92 1.38 17.84
C GLY A 263 -17.37 0.84 16.53
N MET A 264 -17.09 1.72 15.57
CA MET A 264 -16.78 1.40 14.19
C MET A 264 -15.54 2.13 13.71
N LEU A 265 -14.66 1.43 13.01
CA LEU A 265 -13.47 2.00 12.35
C LEU A 265 -13.57 1.68 10.86
N MET A 266 -13.56 2.69 10.02
CA MET A 266 -13.47 2.54 8.56
C MET A 266 -12.04 2.79 8.13
N MET A 267 -11.31 1.71 7.77
CA MET A 267 -9.87 1.77 7.51
C MET A 267 -9.45 0.73 6.49
N GLY A 268 -8.24 0.80 5.99
CA GLY A 268 -7.70 -0.25 5.15
C GLY A 268 -7.34 -1.53 5.92
N GLY A 269 -7.23 -2.63 5.20
CA GLY A 269 -6.96 -3.96 5.75
C GLY A 269 -5.73 -4.03 6.66
N TRP A 270 -4.78 -3.11 6.52
CA TRP A 270 -3.59 -2.99 7.41
C TRP A 270 -3.93 -2.77 8.89
N ALA A 271 -5.12 -2.24 9.21
CA ALA A 271 -5.52 -2.08 10.60
C ALA A 271 -5.54 -3.41 11.38
N GLN A 272 -5.71 -4.55 10.70
CA GLN A 272 -5.57 -5.88 11.31
C GLN A 272 -4.17 -6.11 11.87
N GLY A 273 -3.14 -5.76 11.08
CA GLY A 273 -1.74 -5.85 11.53
C GLY A 273 -1.45 -4.90 12.69
N VAL A 274 -1.99 -3.68 12.65
CA VAL A 274 -1.82 -2.70 13.75
C VAL A 274 -2.51 -3.18 15.04
N ILE A 275 -3.73 -3.72 14.94
CA ILE A 275 -4.46 -4.28 16.09
C ILE A 275 -3.66 -5.42 16.73
N LYS A 276 -3.14 -6.37 15.93
CA LYS A 276 -2.28 -7.46 16.43
C LYS A 276 -1.03 -6.94 17.13
N ASN A 277 -0.35 -5.95 16.56
CA ASN A 277 0.86 -5.36 17.15
C ASN A 277 0.61 -4.65 18.48
N LEU A 278 -0.61 -4.17 18.71
CA LEU A 278 -1.05 -3.60 19.99
C LEU A 278 -1.52 -4.67 21.00
N GLY A 279 -1.38 -5.96 20.67
CA GLY A 279 -1.84 -7.07 21.52
C GLY A 279 -3.36 -7.28 21.47
N GLY A 280 -4.07 -6.67 20.50
CA GLY A 280 -5.51 -6.85 20.33
C GLY A 280 -5.85 -8.21 19.71
N ASN A 281 -6.98 -8.78 20.16
CA ASN A 281 -7.53 -10.01 19.58
C ASN A 281 -8.48 -9.65 18.42
N LEU A 282 -8.22 -10.18 17.22
CA LEU A 282 -9.10 -9.96 16.07
C LEU A 282 -10.45 -10.69 16.19
N ASP A 283 -10.59 -11.68 17.08
CA ASP A 283 -11.87 -12.32 17.38
C ASP A 283 -12.86 -11.37 18.05
N ASP A 284 -12.36 -10.31 18.69
CA ASP A 284 -13.18 -9.24 19.27
C ASP A 284 -13.60 -8.17 18.24
N VAL A 285 -13.27 -8.37 16.97
CA VAL A 285 -13.53 -7.42 15.89
C VAL A 285 -14.27 -8.12 14.75
N LEU A 286 -15.43 -7.61 14.35
CA LEU A 286 -16.07 -7.99 13.09
C LEU A 286 -15.44 -7.17 11.97
N ILE A 287 -14.92 -7.85 10.93
CA ILE A 287 -14.23 -7.22 9.80
C ILE A 287 -14.99 -7.56 8.52
N THR A 288 -15.37 -6.53 7.76
CA THR A 288 -16.14 -6.69 6.52
C THR A 288 -15.97 -5.46 5.60
N SER A 289 -16.65 -5.44 4.46
CA SER A 289 -16.75 -4.26 3.60
C SER A 289 -17.54 -3.14 4.27
N VAL A 290 -17.22 -1.88 3.95
CA VAL A 290 -18.10 -0.75 4.28
C VAL A 290 -19.48 -0.92 3.62
N PRO A 291 -20.53 -0.26 4.12
CA PRO A 291 -21.87 -0.31 3.52
C PRO A 291 -21.87 -0.07 2.01
N GLN A 292 -22.76 -0.76 1.30
CA GLN A 292 -22.88 -0.72 -0.16
C GLN A 292 -24.34 -0.52 -0.56
N ASP A 293 -24.76 0.72 -0.82
CA ASP A 293 -26.17 1.06 -1.13
C ASP A 293 -26.68 0.39 -2.41
N GLU A 294 -25.77 0.09 -3.35
CA GLU A 294 -26.09 -0.69 -4.56
C GLU A 294 -26.25 -2.21 -4.31
N GLY A 295 -26.01 -2.68 -3.08
CA GLY A 295 -26.09 -4.08 -2.70
C GLY A 295 -25.06 -5.02 -3.37
N LYS A 296 -24.03 -4.47 -3.99
CA LYS A 296 -22.95 -5.20 -4.67
C LYS A 296 -21.59 -4.78 -4.11
N PRO A 297 -20.69 -5.74 -3.83
CA PRO A 297 -19.38 -5.39 -3.29
C PRO A 297 -18.56 -4.54 -4.25
N VAL A 298 -17.79 -3.61 -3.69
CA VAL A 298 -16.81 -2.78 -4.37
C VAL A 298 -15.47 -2.98 -3.67
N PHE A 299 -14.39 -3.12 -4.42
CA PHE A 299 -13.05 -3.19 -3.88
C PHE A 299 -12.28 -1.91 -4.26
N VAL A 300 -12.06 -1.02 -3.29
CA VAL A 300 -11.15 0.12 -3.47
C VAL A 300 -9.74 -0.35 -3.14
N LEU A 301 -8.90 -0.39 -4.16
CA LEU A 301 -7.59 -1.04 -4.16
C LEU A 301 -6.47 -0.07 -3.86
N ASN A 302 -5.61 -0.42 -2.90
CA ASN A 302 -4.25 0.08 -2.77
C ASN A 302 -3.28 -1.09 -3.00
N ALA A 303 -2.31 -0.93 -3.88
CA ALA A 303 -1.21 -1.88 -4.07
C ALA A 303 0.11 -1.20 -3.75
N ASP A 304 0.83 -1.72 -2.78
CA ASP A 304 2.17 -1.26 -2.52
C ASP A 304 3.16 -1.95 -3.45
N SER A 305 4.10 -1.16 -3.98
CA SER A 305 5.00 -1.60 -5.05
C SER A 305 6.40 -1.07 -4.82
N MET A 306 7.37 -1.72 -5.47
CA MET A 306 8.75 -1.28 -5.51
C MET A 306 9.17 -1.03 -6.96
N ILE A 307 9.66 0.18 -7.24
CA ILE A 307 10.29 0.53 -8.52
C ILE A 307 11.80 0.27 -8.43
N PHE A 308 12.42 -0.13 -9.54
CA PHE A 308 13.84 -0.48 -9.62
C PHE A 308 14.58 0.54 -10.48
N TRP A 309 15.56 1.25 -9.89
CA TRP A 309 16.34 2.30 -10.55
C TRP A 309 17.59 1.69 -11.22
N ALA A 310 17.90 2.11 -12.44
CA ALA A 310 19.07 1.61 -13.12
C ALA A 310 20.37 1.92 -12.35
N ARG A 311 21.15 0.86 -12.07
CA ARG A 311 22.44 0.95 -11.35
C ARG A 311 23.54 0.32 -12.21
N LYS A 312 24.73 0.92 -12.15
CA LYS A 312 25.91 0.44 -12.88
C LYS A 312 26.79 -0.51 -12.04
N GLU A 313 26.66 -0.43 -10.71
CA GLU A 313 27.41 -1.26 -9.76
C GLU A 313 26.92 -2.72 -9.84
N PRO A 314 27.80 -3.70 -10.12
CA PRO A 314 27.40 -5.08 -10.33
C PRO A 314 26.71 -5.72 -9.11
N ASP A 315 27.12 -5.34 -7.91
CA ASP A 315 26.51 -5.80 -6.65
C ASP A 315 25.07 -5.28 -6.47
N LEU A 316 24.81 -4.01 -6.82
CA LEU A 316 23.46 -3.45 -6.79
C LEU A 316 22.57 -4.06 -7.89
N ALA A 317 23.09 -4.24 -9.10
CA ALA A 317 22.33 -4.90 -10.16
C ALA A 317 21.98 -6.35 -9.80
N ALA A 318 22.91 -7.11 -9.22
CA ALA A 318 22.63 -8.45 -8.71
C ALA A 318 21.62 -8.45 -7.55
N GLY A 319 21.70 -7.47 -6.65
CA GLY A 319 20.72 -7.27 -5.57
C GLY A 319 19.32 -6.98 -6.08
N GLN A 320 19.19 -6.16 -7.12
CA GLN A 320 17.91 -5.89 -7.78
C GLN A 320 17.26 -7.15 -8.35
N GLN A 321 18.03 -8.00 -9.02
CA GLN A 321 17.56 -9.28 -9.55
C GLN A 321 17.10 -10.22 -8.42
N LEU A 322 17.85 -10.28 -7.33
CA LEU A 322 17.51 -11.09 -6.17
C LEU A 322 16.21 -10.57 -5.51
N LEU A 323 16.11 -9.26 -5.24
CA LEU A 323 14.92 -8.66 -4.65
C LEU A 323 13.69 -8.89 -5.52
N ALA A 324 13.76 -8.62 -6.83
CA ALA A 324 12.65 -8.82 -7.74
C ALA A 324 12.20 -10.29 -7.79
N LYS A 325 13.15 -11.24 -7.78
CA LYS A 325 12.85 -12.67 -7.70
C LYS A 325 12.12 -13.03 -6.40
N LEU A 326 12.60 -12.52 -5.26
CA LEU A 326 11.97 -12.75 -3.96
C LEU A 326 10.55 -12.18 -3.90
N MET A 327 10.35 -10.95 -4.38
CA MET A 327 9.02 -10.32 -4.40
C MET A 327 7.99 -11.14 -5.17
N MET A 328 8.42 -11.91 -6.19
CA MET A 328 7.53 -12.77 -6.98
C MET A 328 7.30 -14.15 -6.36
N GLN A 329 8.00 -14.53 -5.29
CA GLN A 329 7.84 -15.84 -4.65
C GLN A 329 6.55 -15.89 -3.83
N LYS A 330 5.90 -17.05 -3.85
CA LYS A 330 4.64 -17.29 -3.16
C LYS A 330 4.77 -17.17 -1.64
N ASP A 331 5.75 -17.87 -1.07
CA ASP A 331 6.03 -17.90 0.37
C ASP A 331 6.40 -16.51 0.93
N VAL A 332 7.13 -15.70 0.13
CA VAL A 332 7.48 -14.32 0.51
C VAL A 332 6.23 -13.45 0.57
N GLN A 333 5.35 -13.51 -0.44
CA GLN A 333 4.11 -12.74 -0.44
C GLN A 333 3.12 -13.21 0.65
N GLU A 334 3.05 -14.52 0.90
CA GLU A 334 2.27 -15.09 2.01
C GLU A 334 2.73 -14.50 3.35
N LYS A 335 4.02 -14.63 3.66
CA LYS A 335 4.57 -14.14 4.92
C LYS A 335 4.41 -12.64 5.10
N TYR A 336 4.66 -11.88 4.02
CA TYR A 336 4.50 -10.43 4.01
C TYR A 336 3.05 -10.03 4.30
N SER A 337 2.09 -10.63 3.58
CA SER A 337 0.66 -10.33 3.73
C SER A 337 0.09 -10.76 5.08
N GLN A 338 0.50 -11.90 5.63
CA GLN A 338 0.12 -12.34 6.97
C GLN A 338 0.59 -11.36 8.06
N THR A 339 1.77 -10.76 7.86
CA THR A 339 2.32 -9.78 8.80
C THR A 339 1.58 -8.45 8.74
N THR A 340 1.26 -7.98 7.54
CA THR A 340 0.67 -6.66 7.33
C THR A 340 -0.85 -6.63 7.40
N GLY A 341 -1.53 -7.78 7.30
CA GLY A 341 -3.00 -7.84 7.19
C GLY A 341 -3.51 -7.55 5.77
N SER A 342 -2.62 -7.49 4.76
CA SER A 342 -2.97 -7.38 3.34
C SER A 342 -3.37 -8.73 2.74
N ILE A 343 -3.66 -8.74 1.46
CA ILE A 343 -3.76 -9.96 0.66
C ILE A 343 -2.60 -9.99 -0.35
N PRO A 344 -2.09 -11.20 -0.70
CA PRO A 344 -1.06 -11.34 -1.72
C PRO A 344 -1.52 -10.78 -3.06
N VAL A 345 -0.58 -10.26 -3.84
CA VAL A 345 -0.87 -9.85 -5.23
C VAL A 345 -1.09 -11.08 -6.11
N ARG A 346 -0.37 -12.17 -5.83
CA ARG A 346 -0.51 -13.43 -6.56
C ARG A 346 -1.87 -14.05 -6.34
N THR A 347 -2.56 -14.36 -7.43
CA THR A 347 -3.91 -14.96 -7.42
C THR A 347 -3.92 -16.46 -7.13
N ASP A 348 -2.73 -17.12 -7.14
CA ASP A 348 -2.57 -18.56 -6.87
C ASP A 348 -2.21 -18.88 -5.42
N VAL A 349 -2.27 -17.91 -4.51
CA VAL A 349 -2.09 -18.12 -3.08
C VAL A 349 -3.40 -18.59 -2.46
N ASP A 350 -3.32 -19.70 -1.72
CA ASP A 350 -4.46 -20.21 -0.96
C ASP A 350 -4.56 -19.55 0.42
N LEU A 351 -5.69 -18.89 0.69
CA LEU A 351 -5.96 -18.22 1.96
C LEU A 351 -6.82 -19.08 2.93
N SER A 352 -7.04 -20.37 2.65
CA SER A 352 -7.85 -21.24 3.51
C SER A 352 -7.17 -21.62 4.84
N GLY A 353 -5.83 -21.55 4.92
CA GLY A 353 -5.07 -21.97 6.09
C GLY A 353 -5.28 -21.08 7.34
N PRO A 354 -4.96 -21.59 8.54
CA PRO A 354 -5.21 -20.90 9.82
C PRO A 354 -4.36 -19.64 10.04
N ALA A 355 -3.30 -19.45 9.25
CA ALA A 355 -2.47 -18.24 9.32
C ALA A 355 -3.17 -16.98 8.77
N TRP A 356 -4.24 -17.15 8.02
CA TRP A 356 -5.02 -16.07 7.45
C TRP A 356 -6.20 -15.69 8.33
N THR A 357 -6.49 -14.41 8.44
CA THR A 357 -7.64 -13.89 9.19
C THR A 357 -8.92 -13.99 8.35
N ASP A 358 -10.08 -14.00 9.01
CA ASP A 358 -11.37 -13.92 8.32
C ASP A 358 -11.49 -12.65 7.46
N GLY A 359 -10.95 -11.53 7.95
CA GLY A 359 -10.92 -10.28 7.19
C GLY A 359 -10.08 -10.36 5.93
N GLN A 360 -8.95 -11.10 5.92
CA GLN A 360 -8.15 -11.31 4.72
C GLN A 360 -8.85 -12.24 3.72
N ARG A 361 -9.49 -13.32 4.21
CA ARG A 361 -10.31 -14.23 3.38
C ARG A 361 -11.48 -13.49 2.72
N GLU A 362 -12.20 -12.70 3.50
CA GLU A 362 -13.32 -11.89 3.01
C GLU A 362 -12.86 -10.86 2.00
N ALA A 363 -11.77 -10.13 2.27
CA ALA A 363 -11.21 -9.15 1.34
C ALA A 363 -10.78 -9.81 0.00
N SER A 364 -10.18 -11.01 0.04
CA SER A 364 -9.81 -11.75 -1.16
C SER A 364 -11.05 -12.19 -1.97
N ALA A 365 -12.09 -12.66 -1.29
CA ALA A 365 -13.35 -13.03 -1.95
C ALA A 365 -14.00 -11.81 -2.64
N VAL A 366 -14.07 -10.67 -1.94
CA VAL A 366 -14.60 -9.41 -2.49
C VAL A 366 -13.75 -8.92 -3.67
N LEU A 367 -12.42 -9.03 -3.61
CA LEU A 367 -11.55 -8.67 -4.73
C LEU A 367 -11.88 -9.49 -5.98
N ASN A 368 -11.98 -10.82 -5.83
CA ASN A 368 -12.27 -11.72 -6.92
C ASN A 368 -13.66 -11.43 -7.55
N ASP A 369 -14.68 -11.17 -6.73
CA ASP A 369 -16.01 -10.81 -7.22
C ASP A 369 -16.02 -9.43 -7.89
N SER A 370 -15.26 -8.47 -7.36
CA SER A 370 -15.14 -7.14 -7.91
C SER A 370 -14.40 -7.13 -9.26
N PHE A 371 -13.43 -8.02 -9.47
CA PHE A 371 -12.80 -8.20 -10.78
C PHE A 371 -13.81 -8.70 -11.81
N LYS A 372 -14.55 -9.77 -11.48
CA LYS A 372 -15.57 -10.34 -12.39
C LYS A 372 -16.66 -9.32 -12.76
N SER A 373 -17.05 -8.49 -11.80
CA SER A 373 -18.11 -7.49 -11.97
C SER A 373 -17.60 -6.12 -12.43
N LYS A 374 -16.29 -5.95 -12.68
CA LYS A 374 -15.62 -4.67 -13.02
C LYS A 374 -15.83 -3.58 -11.97
N ARG A 375 -15.90 -3.96 -10.70
CA ARG A 375 -16.13 -3.05 -9.57
C ARG A 375 -14.87 -2.85 -8.72
N VAL A 376 -13.68 -3.07 -9.29
CA VAL A 376 -12.41 -2.65 -8.70
C VAL A 376 -12.21 -1.17 -9.00
N LEU A 377 -11.91 -0.41 -7.97
CA LEU A 377 -11.62 1.01 -7.99
C LEU A 377 -10.21 1.24 -7.45
N LEU A 378 -9.55 2.30 -7.89
CA LEU A 378 -8.23 2.67 -7.40
C LEU A 378 -8.36 3.72 -6.29
N SER A 379 -7.65 3.53 -5.18
CA SER A 379 -7.70 4.46 -4.03
C SER A 379 -7.14 5.84 -4.39
N LEU A 380 -7.90 6.90 -4.12
CA LEU A 380 -7.46 8.28 -4.22
C LEU A 380 -6.48 8.61 -3.10
N ALA A 381 -6.86 8.34 -1.85
CA ALA A 381 -6.08 8.71 -0.66
C ALA A 381 -4.68 8.06 -0.61
N HIS A 382 -4.47 6.99 -1.39
CA HIS A 382 -3.20 6.27 -1.49
C HIS A 382 -2.48 6.47 -2.83
N ASN A 383 -2.81 7.53 -3.59
CA ASN A 383 -2.17 7.86 -4.87
C ASN A 383 -2.23 6.73 -5.91
N MET A 384 -3.28 5.89 -5.86
CA MET A 384 -3.50 4.86 -6.88
C MET A 384 -4.32 5.40 -8.05
N ALA A 385 -5.28 6.28 -7.77
CA ALA A 385 -6.20 6.83 -8.78
C ALA A 385 -5.60 8.04 -9.50
N GLN A 386 -4.83 8.89 -8.80
CA GLN A 386 -4.32 10.16 -9.29
C GLN A 386 -2.86 10.38 -8.89
N THR A 387 -2.19 11.31 -9.56
CA THR A 387 -0.87 11.79 -9.20
C THR A 387 -0.89 12.58 -7.90
N ASN A 388 0.26 12.66 -7.24
CA ASN A 388 0.38 13.31 -5.94
C ASN A 388 -0.14 14.75 -5.89
N PRO A 389 0.11 15.65 -6.88
CA PRO A 389 -0.44 17.00 -6.83
C PRO A 389 -1.97 17.06 -6.81
N ILE A 390 -2.63 16.25 -7.63
CA ILE A 390 -4.10 16.19 -7.68
C ILE A 390 -4.65 15.61 -6.37
N THR A 391 -4.08 14.51 -5.91
CA THR A 391 -4.49 13.86 -4.66
C THR A 391 -4.33 14.83 -3.48
N ALA A 392 -3.20 15.54 -3.39
CA ALA A 392 -2.93 16.49 -2.32
C ALA A 392 -3.95 17.65 -2.31
N ALA A 393 -4.25 18.22 -3.48
CA ALA A 393 -5.22 19.30 -3.61
C ALA A 393 -6.63 18.87 -3.18
N MET A 394 -7.03 17.65 -3.53
CA MET A 394 -8.33 17.10 -3.12
C MET A 394 -8.37 16.86 -1.60
N ILE A 395 -7.32 16.26 -1.03
CA ILE A 395 -7.22 15.97 0.40
C ILE A 395 -7.24 17.27 1.22
N ASP A 396 -6.64 18.37 0.76
CA ASP A 396 -6.69 19.66 1.45
C ASP A 396 -8.13 20.16 1.63
N VAL A 397 -8.93 20.08 0.58
CA VAL A 397 -10.36 20.44 0.64
C VAL A 397 -11.13 19.53 1.61
N LEU A 398 -10.85 18.23 1.57
CA LEU A 398 -11.52 17.24 2.43
C LEU A 398 -11.17 17.44 3.90
N THR A 399 -9.89 17.71 4.21
CA THR A 399 -9.44 18.00 5.56
C THR A 399 -10.12 19.27 6.09
N GLU A 400 -10.15 20.36 5.29
CA GLU A 400 -10.89 21.56 5.68
C GLU A 400 -12.37 21.25 5.93
N TYR A 401 -13.02 20.48 5.03
CA TYR A 401 -14.43 20.15 5.16
C TYR A 401 -14.73 19.32 6.41
N VAL A 402 -13.95 18.30 6.70
CA VAL A 402 -14.17 17.41 7.85
C VAL A 402 -14.02 18.17 9.18
N HIS A 403 -13.04 19.08 9.27
CA HIS A 403 -12.72 19.80 10.52
C HIS A 403 -13.34 21.20 10.62
N ASN A 404 -14.14 21.64 9.65
CA ASN A 404 -14.82 22.93 9.64
C ASN A 404 -16.31 22.74 9.36
N ASP A 405 -17.12 22.78 10.40
CA ASP A 405 -18.59 22.60 10.36
C ASP A 405 -19.33 23.73 9.63
N LYS A 406 -18.69 24.89 9.41
CA LYS A 406 -19.26 26.03 8.69
C LYS A 406 -19.29 25.82 7.17
N VAL A 407 -18.52 24.86 6.63
CA VAL A 407 -18.53 24.54 5.22
C VAL A 407 -19.69 23.61 4.92
N THR A 408 -20.64 24.04 4.07
CA THR A 408 -21.77 23.19 3.68
C THR A 408 -21.33 22.10 2.70
N PRO A 409 -22.09 20.98 2.56
CA PRO A 409 -21.79 19.94 1.58
C PRO A 409 -21.66 20.48 0.15
N GLU A 410 -22.53 21.41 -0.27
CA GLU A 410 -22.52 22.05 -1.60
C GLU A 410 -21.24 22.86 -1.81
N GLN A 411 -20.83 23.63 -0.79
CA GLN A 411 -19.57 24.37 -0.80
C GLN A 411 -18.36 23.43 -0.90
N GLY A 412 -18.40 22.32 -0.14
CA GLY A 412 -17.36 21.27 -0.18
C GLY A 412 -17.21 20.68 -1.58
N VAL A 413 -18.31 20.29 -2.21
CA VAL A 413 -18.33 19.78 -3.60
C VAL A 413 -17.77 20.81 -4.58
N ALA A 414 -18.21 22.08 -4.46
CA ALA A 414 -17.74 23.15 -5.36
C ALA A 414 -16.23 23.40 -5.22
N ARG A 415 -15.71 23.44 -3.98
CA ARG A 415 -14.28 23.61 -3.68
C ARG A 415 -13.46 22.41 -4.18
N LEU A 416 -13.96 21.18 -4.02
CA LEU A 416 -13.28 19.99 -4.53
C LEU A 416 -13.13 20.04 -6.05
N ALA A 417 -14.21 20.37 -6.77
CA ALA A 417 -14.17 20.50 -8.22
C ALA A 417 -13.18 21.60 -8.68
N ALA A 418 -13.18 22.75 -8.02
CA ALA A 418 -12.24 23.84 -8.32
C ALA A 418 -10.79 23.45 -8.02
N ALA A 419 -10.53 22.73 -6.93
CA ALA A 419 -9.19 22.26 -6.60
C ALA A 419 -8.65 21.28 -7.64
N VAL A 420 -9.50 20.39 -8.17
CA VAL A 420 -9.15 19.48 -9.27
C VAL A 420 -8.82 20.25 -10.55
N ASP A 421 -9.66 21.23 -10.91
CA ASP A 421 -9.44 22.04 -12.11
C ASP A 421 -8.10 22.80 -12.02
N ASN A 422 -7.81 23.40 -10.87
CA ASN A 422 -6.54 24.12 -10.62
C ASN A 422 -5.30 23.19 -10.62
N ALA A 423 -5.44 21.96 -10.12
CA ALA A 423 -4.32 21.03 -10.05
C ALA A 423 -4.01 20.33 -11.39
N ARG A 424 -4.92 20.39 -12.35
CA ARG A 424 -4.70 19.87 -13.72
C ARG A 424 -3.84 20.81 -14.58
N GLY A 425 -3.75 22.10 -14.24
CA GLY A 425 -2.98 23.14 -14.95
C GLY A 425 -3.71 23.64 -16.15
#